data_938ef9af323071e432c51f2d24194a07
#
_entry.id   938ef9af323071e432c51f2d24194a07
#
_cell.length_a   1.000
_cell.length_b   1.000
_cell.length_c   1.000
_cell.angle_alpha   90.00
_cell.angle_beta   90.00
_cell.angle_gamma   90.00
#
_symmetry.space_group_name_H-M   'P 1'
#
loop_
_entity.id
_entity.type
_entity.pdbx_description
1 polymer ?
#
loop_
_entity_poly.entity_id
_entity_poly.type
_entity_poly.pdbx_seq_one_letter_code
_entity_poly.pdbx_strand_id
1 'polypeptide(L)'
;VIGIPDGREVLTINPVDNNIYDDAANPANKVQDNNSMNLFDKQPPTITSISLSKANDTLFVTLSEAAYAKDTGSDTLVIGDFTLSIANGFSKLTNPNPSSVAHLGSNVYALTFGISGTPDGREELTVTPSENSIFDASGNAAVEKQTNNRVYLNDQKAPKAPEGLVAIPGNTQATISWKASGETDISKYYIYGGTSIDPTTVMDSVNFGSNTKIISGLTNETRYYFKLSSLDKTGYESPKSDTASVVPTTTRSLTVKADGTGDFTSIQDAIDAAISGDSIYMDPGSYDSIRVDSKSIQIIAGEGPTKSFIDAKGLTTAVILSGYPNQTRISG
;
A
#
# COMPACT_ATOMS: atom_id res chain seq x y z
N VAL A 1 22.58 25.49 -37.65
CA VAL A 1 22.46 25.15 -36.22
C VAL A 1 21.73 23.85 -36.13
N ILE A 2 22.26 22.88 -35.40
CA ILE A 2 21.59 21.63 -35.09
C ILE A 2 21.04 21.75 -33.66
N GLY A 3 19.74 21.69 -33.49
CA GLY A 3 19.06 21.92 -32.21
C GLY A 3 18.35 23.27 -32.13
N ILE A 4 17.65 23.49 -30.99
CA ILE A 4 16.95 24.73 -30.67
C ILE A 4 17.91 25.56 -29.79
N PRO A 5 18.30 26.79 -30.17
CA PRO A 5 19.17 27.62 -29.34
C PRO A 5 18.54 27.98 -28.01
N ASP A 6 19.35 27.96 -26.94
CA ASP A 6 18.96 28.37 -25.57
C ASP A 6 19.57 29.73 -25.16
N GLY A 7 20.07 30.49 -26.14
CA GLY A 7 20.68 31.81 -25.91
C GLY A 7 22.10 31.79 -25.37
N ARG A 8 22.69 30.63 -25.09
CA ARG A 8 24.07 30.45 -24.63
C ARG A 8 25.05 30.19 -25.75
N GLU A 9 24.55 29.80 -26.91
CA GLU A 9 25.36 29.55 -28.07
C GLU A 9 25.92 30.84 -28.65
N VAL A 10 27.22 30.81 -29.00
CA VAL A 10 27.92 31.91 -29.64
C VAL A 10 28.18 31.57 -31.09
N LEU A 11 27.61 32.36 -31.98
CA LEU A 11 27.98 32.31 -33.39
C LEU A 11 29.22 33.18 -33.64
N THR A 12 30.29 32.56 -34.12
CA THR A 12 31.53 33.26 -34.48
C THR A 12 31.77 33.16 -36.00
N ILE A 13 32.04 34.28 -36.64
CA ILE A 13 32.35 34.35 -38.07
C ILE A 13 33.79 34.73 -38.23
N ASN A 14 34.59 33.87 -38.82
CA ASN A 14 36.00 34.12 -39.11
C ASN A 14 36.21 34.19 -40.62
N PRO A 15 37.06 35.13 -41.11
CA PRO A 15 37.52 35.10 -42.49
C PRO A 15 38.26 33.81 -42.77
N VAL A 16 37.98 33.18 -43.89
CA VAL A 16 38.81 32.07 -44.39
C VAL A 16 40.09 32.64 -44.98
N ASP A 17 41.19 31.98 -44.69
CA ASP A 17 42.53 32.45 -45.16
C ASP A 17 42.56 32.85 -46.63
N ASN A 18 43.04 34.05 -46.86
CA ASN A 18 43.30 34.60 -48.24
C ASN A 18 42.04 34.58 -49.16
N ASN A 19 40.80 34.71 -48.56
CA ASN A 19 39.59 34.77 -49.36
C ASN A 19 38.86 36.11 -49.27
N ILE A 20 39.24 36.97 -48.32
CA ILE A 20 38.66 38.31 -48.13
C ILE A 20 39.82 39.32 -48.17
N TYR A 21 39.77 40.26 -49.09
CA TYR A 21 40.81 41.31 -49.28
C TYR A 21 40.15 42.67 -49.31
N ASP A 22 40.91 43.68 -48.89
CA ASP A 22 40.57 45.07 -49.15
C ASP A 22 40.92 45.49 -50.60
N ASP A 23 40.62 46.71 -51.00
CA ASP A 23 40.91 47.26 -52.36
C ASP A 23 42.42 47.37 -52.65
N ALA A 24 43.23 47.31 -51.61
CA ALA A 24 44.68 47.32 -51.72
C ALA A 24 45.32 45.91 -51.74
N ALA A 25 44.53 44.89 -51.87
CA ALA A 25 44.89 43.46 -51.84
C ALA A 25 45.46 42.95 -50.49
N ASN A 26 45.18 43.59 -49.35
CA ASN A 26 45.56 43.07 -48.06
C ASN A 26 44.53 42.06 -47.59
N PRO A 27 44.95 40.87 -47.12
CA PRO A 27 44.01 39.88 -46.63
C PRO A 27 43.40 40.30 -45.28
N ALA A 28 42.10 39.95 -45.05
CA ALA A 28 41.45 40.15 -43.78
C ALA A 28 42.20 39.41 -42.66
N ASN A 29 42.38 40.09 -41.53
CA ASN A 29 42.97 39.44 -40.35
C ASN A 29 42.10 38.28 -39.86
N LYS A 30 42.68 37.11 -39.60
CA LYS A 30 42.03 35.96 -39.02
C LYS A 30 41.42 36.23 -37.64
N VAL A 31 42.13 37.03 -36.83
CA VAL A 31 41.64 37.42 -35.50
C VAL A 31 40.76 38.64 -35.64
N GLN A 32 39.53 38.51 -35.31
CA GLN A 32 38.53 39.58 -35.32
C GLN A 32 38.04 39.83 -33.90
N ASP A 33 37.81 41.09 -33.55
CA ASP A 33 37.39 41.46 -32.18
C ASP A 33 35.84 41.54 -32.00
N ASN A 34 35.12 41.68 -33.14
CA ASN A 34 33.67 41.92 -33.15
C ASN A 34 32.92 40.88 -34.03
N ASN A 35 33.40 39.66 -34.06
CA ASN A 35 32.92 38.62 -34.97
C ASN A 35 32.02 37.56 -34.30
N SER A 36 31.65 37.77 -33.07
CA SER A 36 30.85 36.82 -32.30
C SER A 36 29.58 37.49 -31.78
N MET A 37 28.50 36.74 -31.81
CA MET A 37 27.19 37.13 -31.21
C MET A 37 26.50 35.92 -30.60
N ASN A 38 25.76 36.12 -29.53
CA ASN A 38 24.91 35.08 -29.01
C ASN A 38 23.72 34.84 -29.94
N LEU A 39 23.33 33.58 -30.08
CA LEU A 39 22.07 33.24 -30.73
C LEU A 39 20.91 33.67 -29.83
N PHE A 40 19.81 34.04 -30.47
CA PHE A 40 18.59 34.28 -29.72
C PHE A 40 18.04 32.97 -29.13
N ASP A 41 17.62 33.04 -27.90
CA ASP A 41 16.88 31.93 -27.25
C ASP A 41 15.60 31.64 -28.00
N LYS A 42 15.37 30.36 -28.29
CA LYS A 42 14.16 29.81 -28.93
C LYS A 42 13.59 28.62 -28.18
N GLN A 43 14.16 28.29 -27.02
CA GLN A 43 13.74 27.17 -26.21
C GLN A 43 12.69 27.63 -25.18
N PRO A 44 11.46 27.14 -25.27
CA PRO A 44 10.43 27.50 -24.31
C PRO A 44 10.70 26.91 -22.93
N PRO A 45 10.19 27.54 -21.84
CA PRO A 45 10.27 26.97 -20.51
C PRO A 45 9.52 25.63 -20.43
N THR A 46 10.10 24.68 -19.70
CA THR A 46 9.53 23.34 -19.49
C THR A 46 9.47 23.00 -18.02
N ILE A 47 8.55 22.10 -17.64
CA ILE A 47 8.51 21.55 -16.29
C ILE A 47 9.60 20.50 -16.17
N THR A 48 10.57 20.75 -15.29
CA THR A 48 11.70 19.83 -15.05
C THR A 48 11.40 18.83 -13.95
N SER A 49 10.65 19.23 -12.94
CA SER A 49 10.20 18.35 -11.86
C SER A 49 8.95 18.90 -11.16
N ILE A 50 8.22 17.99 -10.54
CA ILE A 50 7.13 18.33 -9.61
C ILE A 50 7.26 17.49 -8.34
N SER A 51 6.76 18.02 -7.23
CA SER A 51 6.59 17.29 -5.98
C SER A 51 5.34 17.75 -5.25
N LEU A 52 4.83 16.91 -4.35
CA LEU A 52 3.55 17.13 -3.68
C LEU A 52 3.75 17.24 -2.16
N SER A 53 3.00 18.14 -1.52
CA SER A 53 2.89 18.19 -0.06
C SER A 53 2.26 16.89 0.49
N LYS A 54 2.61 16.50 1.71
CA LYS A 54 1.98 15.34 2.37
C LYS A 54 0.46 15.44 2.45
N ALA A 55 -0.07 16.66 2.58
CA ALA A 55 -1.50 16.91 2.72
C ALA A 55 -2.27 16.85 1.39
N ASN A 56 -1.58 16.68 0.25
CA ASN A 56 -2.17 16.75 -1.09
C ASN A 56 -2.86 18.09 -1.38
N ASP A 57 -2.36 19.19 -0.84
CA ASP A 57 -2.93 20.54 -0.97
C ASP A 57 -2.04 21.51 -1.74
N THR A 58 -0.76 21.18 -1.92
CA THR A 58 0.22 22.04 -2.57
C THR A 58 1.11 21.23 -3.51
N LEU A 59 1.16 21.62 -4.77
CA LEU A 59 2.05 21.09 -5.79
C LEU A 59 3.21 22.05 -6.01
N PHE A 60 4.43 21.57 -5.86
CA PHE A 60 5.63 22.33 -6.18
C PHE A 60 6.05 21.98 -7.61
N VAL A 61 6.15 23.01 -8.45
CA VAL A 61 6.53 22.90 -9.87
C VAL A 61 7.84 23.62 -10.09
N THR A 62 8.83 22.94 -10.64
CA THR A 62 10.10 23.53 -11.04
C THR A 62 10.15 23.67 -12.55
N LEU A 63 10.41 24.89 -13.03
CA LEU A 63 10.60 25.18 -14.44
C LEU A 63 12.09 25.16 -14.81
N SER A 64 12.40 24.96 -16.09
CA SER A 64 13.76 24.94 -16.62
C SER A 64 14.50 26.26 -16.42
N GLU A 65 13.74 27.37 -16.39
CA GLU A 65 14.22 28.72 -16.36
C GLU A 65 13.22 29.68 -15.72
N ALA A 66 13.58 30.95 -15.60
CA ALA A 66 12.69 32.01 -15.15
C ALA A 66 11.50 32.17 -16.11
N ALA A 67 10.30 32.23 -15.56
CA ALA A 67 9.08 32.29 -16.33
C ALA A 67 8.19 33.47 -15.94
N TYR A 68 7.46 34.00 -16.90
CA TYR A 68 6.70 35.22 -16.86
C TYR A 68 5.29 35.00 -17.45
N ALA A 69 4.32 35.78 -17.00
CA ALA A 69 2.95 35.76 -17.53
C ALA A 69 2.78 36.50 -18.88
N LYS A 70 3.81 37.17 -19.36
CA LYS A 70 3.82 37.89 -20.63
C LYS A 70 5.04 37.57 -21.48
N ASP A 71 4.84 37.59 -22.79
CA ASP A 71 5.87 37.42 -23.82
C ASP A 71 6.98 38.49 -23.82
N THR A 72 6.74 39.58 -23.08
CA THR A 72 7.75 40.64 -22.88
C THR A 72 8.73 40.35 -21.73
N GLY A 73 8.70 39.13 -21.14
CA GLY A 73 9.50 38.78 -19.97
C GLY A 73 9.10 39.56 -18.71
N SER A 74 7.82 39.82 -18.54
CA SER A 74 7.29 40.59 -17.41
C SER A 74 6.06 39.95 -16.80
N ASP A 75 5.69 40.42 -15.62
CA ASP A 75 4.61 39.95 -14.77
C ASP A 75 4.85 38.54 -14.17
N THR A 76 4.32 38.36 -12.98
CA THR A 76 4.42 37.07 -12.25
C THR A 76 3.32 36.12 -12.70
N LEU A 77 3.61 34.82 -12.66
CA LEU A 77 2.63 33.77 -12.96
C LEU A 77 1.45 33.84 -11.98
N VAL A 78 0.26 33.59 -12.49
CA VAL A 78 -1.01 33.64 -11.77
C VAL A 78 -1.78 32.32 -11.91
N ILE A 79 -2.89 32.17 -11.20
CA ILE A 79 -3.69 30.94 -11.15
C ILE A 79 -4.16 30.46 -12.54
N GLY A 80 -4.41 31.35 -13.48
CA GLY A 80 -4.86 31.03 -14.84
C GLY A 80 -3.77 30.46 -15.74
N ASP A 81 -2.49 30.55 -15.35
CA ASP A 81 -1.36 30.08 -16.14
C ASP A 81 -1.15 28.58 -16.03
N PHE A 82 -1.83 27.93 -15.09
CA PHE A 82 -1.76 26.50 -14.86
C PHE A 82 -3.14 25.86 -14.87
N THR A 83 -3.24 24.71 -15.51
CA THR A 83 -4.40 23.82 -15.43
C THR A 83 -4.00 22.53 -14.74
N LEU A 84 -4.82 22.09 -13.80
CA LEU A 84 -4.66 20.83 -13.09
C LEU A 84 -5.71 19.81 -13.54
N SER A 85 -5.36 18.55 -13.56
CA SER A 85 -6.30 17.46 -13.78
C SER A 85 -5.94 16.27 -12.91
N ILE A 86 -6.93 15.46 -12.50
CA ILE A 86 -6.74 14.19 -11.81
C ILE A 86 -7.35 13.09 -12.66
N ALA A 87 -6.55 12.06 -12.91
CA ALA A 87 -6.98 10.81 -13.51
C ALA A 87 -6.94 9.68 -12.48
N ASN A 88 -7.72 8.63 -12.70
CA ASN A 88 -7.84 7.44 -11.86
C ASN A 88 -8.40 7.76 -10.44
N GLY A 89 -8.49 6.75 -9.57
CA GLY A 89 -8.94 6.91 -8.20
C GLY A 89 -10.36 7.47 -8.03
N PHE A 90 -10.70 7.86 -6.82
CA PHE A 90 -12.03 8.38 -6.45
C PHE A 90 -12.04 9.87 -6.13
N SER A 91 -10.88 10.45 -5.82
CA SER A 91 -10.75 11.88 -5.51
C SER A 91 -10.75 12.71 -6.78
N LYS A 92 -11.25 13.94 -6.66
CA LYS A 92 -11.35 14.90 -7.77
C LYS A 92 -10.91 16.28 -7.32
N LEU A 93 -10.40 17.08 -8.26
CA LEU A 93 -10.15 18.50 -8.01
C LEU A 93 -11.47 19.22 -7.74
N THR A 94 -11.43 20.18 -6.80
CA THR A 94 -12.54 21.10 -6.57
C THR A 94 -12.59 22.18 -7.65
N ASN A 95 -11.44 22.49 -8.27
CA ASN A 95 -11.29 23.44 -9.37
C ASN A 95 -10.14 22.97 -10.28
N PRO A 96 -10.25 23.09 -11.61
CA PRO A 96 -9.16 22.75 -12.53
C PRO A 96 -7.98 23.74 -12.47
N ASN A 97 -8.16 24.94 -11.92
CA ASN A 97 -7.06 25.88 -11.70
C ASN A 97 -6.61 25.85 -10.23
N PRO A 98 -5.32 26.12 -9.95
CA PRO A 98 -4.88 26.30 -8.57
C PRO A 98 -5.63 27.45 -7.91
N SER A 99 -5.76 27.42 -6.58
CA SER A 99 -6.35 28.48 -5.78
C SER A 99 -5.35 29.59 -5.47
N SER A 100 -4.05 29.28 -5.53
CA SER A 100 -2.97 30.28 -5.44
C SER A 100 -1.73 29.79 -6.19
N VAL A 101 -0.89 30.77 -6.61
CA VAL A 101 0.45 30.54 -7.18
C VAL A 101 1.43 31.41 -6.40
N ALA A 102 2.50 30.84 -5.89
CA ALA A 102 3.56 31.55 -5.19
C ALA A 102 4.93 31.15 -5.75
N HIS A 103 5.74 32.14 -6.15
CA HIS A 103 7.12 31.90 -6.56
C HIS A 103 8.03 31.78 -5.34
N LEU A 104 8.69 30.65 -5.18
CA LEU A 104 9.56 30.35 -4.04
C LEU A 104 11.06 30.64 -4.30
N GLY A 105 11.40 31.16 -5.47
CA GLY A 105 12.77 31.34 -5.94
C GLY A 105 13.28 30.11 -6.75
N SER A 106 14.43 30.27 -7.43
CA SER A 106 15.07 29.19 -8.21
C SER A 106 14.12 28.48 -9.18
N ASN A 107 13.23 29.22 -9.83
CA ASN A 107 12.22 28.73 -10.79
C ASN A 107 11.19 27.75 -10.18
N VAL A 108 11.02 27.74 -8.86
CA VAL A 108 10.07 26.88 -8.15
C VAL A 108 8.79 27.66 -7.84
N TYR A 109 7.65 27.10 -8.18
CA TYR A 109 6.33 27.64 -7.92
C TYR A 109 5.53 26.68 -7.05
N ALA A 110 4.88 27.21 -6.00
CA ALA A 110 3.92 26.46 -5.19
C ALA A 110 2.50 26.76 -5.68
N LEU A 111 1.80 25.73 -6.12
CA LEU A 111 0.42 25.77 -6.57
C LEU A 111 -0.47 25.15 -5.51
N THR A 112 -1.28 25.95 -4.80
CA THR A 112 -2.26 25.42 -3.85
C THR A 112 -3.51 24.98 -4.61
N PHE A 113 -4.09 23.86 -4.22
CA PHE A 113 -5.32 23.35 -4.84
C PHE A 113 -6.16 22.58 -3.81
N GLY A 114 -7.42 22.34 -4.14
CA GLY A 114 -8.32 21.55 -3.31
C GLY A 114 -8.76 20.27 -4.00
N ILE A 115 -8.96 19.22 -3.20
CA ILE A 115 -9.53 17.96 -3.65
C ILE A 115 -10.80 17.63 -2.86
N SER A 116 -11.72 16.92 -3.49
CA SER A 116 -12.89 16.29 -2.87
C SER A 116 -12.71 14.79 -2.86
N GLY A 117 -13.17 14.15 -1.78
CA GLY A 117 -12.89 12.71 -1.52
C GLY A 117 -11.58 12.50 -0.78
N THR A 118 -11.30 11.24 -0.43
CA THR A 118 -10.07 10.83 0.26
C THR A 118 -9.20 10.08 -0.73
N PRO A 119 -8.00 10.57 -1.06
CA PRO A 119 -7.09 9.90 -1.98
C PRO A 119 -6.69 8.50 -1.47
N ASP A 120 -6.58 7.55 -2.38
CA ASP A 120 -6.13 6.19 -2.10
C ASP A 120 -4.79 5.85 -2.79
N GLY A 121 -4.04 6.89 -3.21
CA GLY A 121 -2.73 6.76 -3.84
C GLY A 121 -2.75 6.33 -5.30
N ARG A 122 -3.92 6.15 -5.91
CA ARG A 122 -4.07 5.80 -7.34
C ARG A 122 -4.35 7.00 -8.23
N GLU A 123 -4.71 8.12 -7.62
CA GLU A 123 -4.97 9.36 -8.33
C GLU A 123 -3.67 9.93 -8.90
N GLU A 124 -3.63 10.14 -10.20
CA GLU A 124 -2.53 10.80 -10.91
C GLU A 124 -2.89 12.26 -11.15
N LEU A 125 -2.23 13.19 -10.43
CA LEU A 125 -2.34 14.63 -10.63
C LEU A 125 -1.41 15.04 -11.76
N THR A 126 -1.95 15.77 -12.73
CA THR A 126 -1.20 16.37 -13.84
C THR A 126 -1.33 17.89 -13.77
N VAL A 127 -0.21 18.59 -13.92
CA VAL A 127 -0.18 20.05 -14.12
C VAL A 127 0.21 20.37 -15.56
N THR A 128 -0.49 21.29 -16.18
CA THR A 128 -0.29 21.69 -17.58
C THR A 128 -0.19 23.22 -17.64
N PRO A 129 0.84 23.81 -18.31
CA PRO A 129 0.81 25.21 -18.68
C PRO A 129 -0.43 25.52 -19.51
N SER A 130 -1.13 26.60 -19.21
CA SER A 130 -2.22 27.05 -20.06
C SER A 130 -1.65 27.60 -21.38
N GLU A 131 -2.40 27.50 -22.45
CA GLU A 131 -1.95 27.94 -23.77
C GLU A 131 -1.56 29.42 -23.76
N ASN A 132 -0.35 29.75 -24.25
CA ASN A 132 0.17 31.12 -24.37
C ASN A 132 0.09 31.94 -23.07
N SER A 133 0.39 31.33 -21.92
CA SER A 133 0.30 31.99 -20.62
C SER A 133 1.60 31.99 -19.80
N ILE A 134 2.56 31.13 -20.13
CA ILE A 134 3.85 31.05 -19.46
C ILE A 134 4.95 31.24 -20.51
N PHE A 135 5.77 32.26 -20.34
CA PHE A 135 6.83 32.65 -21.26
C PHE A 135 8.18 32.70 -20.56
N ASP A 136 9.26 32.52 -21.31
CA ASP A 136 10.60 32.89 -20.87
C ASP A 136 10.87 34.40 -21.06
N ALA A 137 12.09 34.84 -20.74
CA ALA A 137 12.50 36.23 -20.93
C ALA A 137 12.63 36.64 -22.41
N SER A 138 12.68 35.68 -23.32
CA SER A 138 12.80 35.88 -24.78
C SER A 138 11.45 35.83 -25.50
N GLY A 139 10.37 35.60 -24.76
CA GLY A 139 9.00 35.54 -25.28
C GLY A 139 8.63 34.17 -25.88
N ASN A 140 9.38 33.09 -25.58
CA ASN A 140 9.01 31.75 -26.01
C ASN A 140 7.96 31.18 -25.05
N ALA A 141 6.82 30.75 -25.58
CA ALA A 141 5.72 30.22 -24.78
C ALA A 141 5.94 28.74 -24.41
N ALA A 142 5.72 28.38 -23.15
CA ALA A 142 5.67 27.00 -22.71
C ALA A 142 4.60 26.22 -23.47
N VAL A 143 4.95 25.00 -23.91
CA VAL A 143 4.01 24.12 -24.59
C VAL A 143 3.14 23.36 -23.57
N GLU A 144 1.88 23.09 -23.91
CA GLU A 144 1.00 22.29 -23.04
C GLU A 144 1.54 20.89 -22.77
N LYS A 145 2.16 20.26 -23.79
CA LYS A 145 2.70 18.90 -23.66
C LYS A 145 4.00 18.91 -22.89
N GLN A 146 3.94 18.50 -21.63
CA GLN A 146 5.07 18.34 -20.73
C GLN A 146 5.35 16.86 -20.44
N THR A 147 6.57 16.53 -19.99
CA THR A 147 6.96 15.14 -19.67
C THR A 147 7.10 14.85 -18.18
N ASN A 148 7.43 15.86 -17.37
CA ASN A 148 7.71 15.72 -15.92
C ASN A 148 6.62 16.40 -15.07
N ASN A 149 5.38 16.34 -15.52
CA ASN A 149 4.26 17.13 -15.01
C ASN A 149 3.20 16.28 -14.29
N ARG A 150 3.54 15.05 -13.87
CA ARG A 150 2.61 14.12 -13.21
C ARG A 150 3.15 13.61 -11.90
N VAL A 151 2.28 13.45 -10.92
CA VAL A 151 2.59 12.87 -9.61
C VAL A 151 1.35 12.16 -9.06
N TYR A 152 1.56 11.06 -8.34
CA TYR A 152 0.47 10.41 -7.62
C TYR A 152 0.18 11.14 -6.32
N LEU A 153 -1.12 11.28 -5.98
CA LEU A 153 -1.51 11.77 -4.67
C LEU A 153 -1.04 10.80 -3.58
N ASN A 154 -0.70 11.36 -2.43
CA ASN A 154 -0.41 10.52 -1.26
C ASN A 154 -1.70 9.82 -0.83
N ASP A 155 -1.61 8.55 -0.52
CA ASP A 155 -2.69 7.80 0.08
C ASP A 155 -3.03 8.38 1.46
N GLN A 156 -4.31 8.67 1.69
CA GLN A 156 -4.89 9.19 2.94
C GLN A 156 -6.10 8.37 3.39
N LYS A 157 -6.36 7.26 2.71
CA LYS A 157 -7.52 6.42 2.95
C LYS A 157 -7.16 5.26 3.84
N ALA A 158 -7.70 5.26 5.06
CA ALA A 158 -7.57 4.12 5.94
C ALA A 158 -8.17 2.85 5.33
N PRO A 159 -7.57 1.67 5.59
CA PRO A 159 -8.11 0.38 5.14
C PRO A 159 -9.49 0.10 5.73
N LYS A 160 -10.15 -0.91 5.19
CA LYS A 160 -11.37 -1.46 5.82
C LYS A 160 -11.03 -2.24 7.08
N ALA A 161 -11.99 -2.25 8.01
CA ALA A 161 -11.91 -3.10 9.19
C ALA A 161 -11.76 -4.57 8.78
N PRO A 162 -10.92 -5.38 9.47
CA PRO A 162 -10.88 -6.82 9.26
C PRO A 162 -12.22 -7.48 9.54
N GLU A 163 -12.57 -8.49 8.74
CA GLU A 163 -13.83 -9.21 8.84
C GLU A 163 -13.62 -10.66 9.28
N GLY A 164 -14.68 -11.29 9.81
CA GLY A 164 -14.70 -12.72 10.11
C GLY A 164 -13.77 -13.10 11.25
N LEU A 165 -13.60 -12.23 12.25
CA LEU A 165 -12.79 -12.51 13.42
C LEU A 165 -13.37 -13.65 14.24
N VAL A 166 -12.54 -14.67 14.50
CA VAL A 166 -12.86 -15.83 15.34
C VAL A 166 -11.76 -15.99 16.38
N ALA A 167 -12.15 -16.38 17.60
CA ALA A 167 -11.24 -16.73 18.68
C ALA A 167 -11.54 -18.15 19.15
N ILE A 168 -10.52 -19.03 19.08
CA ILE A 168 -10.64 -20.45 19.47
C ILE A 168 -9.86 -20.65 20.75
N PRO A 169 -10.45 -21.29 21.79
CA PRO A 169 -9.80 -21.50 23.07
C PRO A 169 -8.67 -22.53 22.97
N GLY A 170 -7.66 -22.37 23.83
CA GLY A 170 -6.62 -23.34 24.13
C GLY A 170 -6.20 -23.20 25.60
N ASN A 171 -5.26 -24.04 26.06
CA ASN A 171 -4.75 -23.96 27.42
C ASN A 171 -3.86 -22.72 27.58
N THR A 172 -4.25 -21.78 28.41
CA THR A 172 -3.62 -20.46 28.63
C THR A 172 -3.38 -19.66 27.37
N GLN A 173 -4.14 -19.92 26.30
CA GLN A 173 -4.00 -19.25 25.00
C GLN A 173 -5.30 -19.19 24.22
N ALA A 174 -5.31 -18.38 23.18
CA ALA A 174 -6.36 -18.33 22.16
C ALA A 174 -5.74 -18.28 20.77
N THR A 175 -6.33 -19.02 19.81
CA THR A 175 -6.01 -18.86 18.40
C THR A 175 -6.99 -17.86 17.79
N ILE A 176 -6.45 -16.74 17.32
CA ILE A 176 -7.22 -15.69 16.66
C ILE A 176 -7.05 -15.87 15.15
N SER A 177 -8.15 -15.86 14.42
CA SER A 177 -8.14 -15.92 12.95
C SER A 177 -9.18 -14.98 12.36
N TRP A 178 -8.94 -14.54 11.11
CA TRP A 178 -9.81 -13.61 10.40
C TRP A 178 -9.74 -13.86 8.90
N LYS A 179 -10.66 -13.26 8.16
CA LYS A 179 -10.67 -13.33 6.70
C LYS A 179 -9.52 -12.53 6.12
N ALA A 180 -8.80 -13.11 5.16
CA ALA A 180 -7.75 -12.39 4.43
C ALA A 180 -8.34 -11.15 3.72
N SER A 181 -7.67 -10.01 3.87
CA SER A 181 -8.05 -8.79 3.16
C SER A 181 -7.72 -8.89 1.67
N GLY A 182 -8.59 -8.32 0.84
CA GLY A 182 -8.30 -8.12 -0.60
C GLY A 182 -7.55 -6.82 -0.90
N GLU A 183 -7.26 -5.98 0.10
CA GLU A 183 -6.49 -4.74 -0.07
C GLU A 183 -4.99 -5.07 -0.11
N THR A 184 -4.24 -4.38 -0.96
CA THR A 184 -2.82 -4.70 -1.24
C THR A 184 -1.83 -3.75 -0.56
N ASP A 185 -2.31 -2.70 0.05
CA ASP A 185 -1.57 -1.65 0.73
C ASP A 185 -1.45 -1.86 2.24
N ILE A 186 -2.11 -2.88 2.82
CA ILE A 186 -1.99 -3.23 4.23
C ILE A 186 -0.52 -3.59 4.55
N SER A 187 -0.03 -3.05 5.66
CA SER A 187 1.27 -3.35 6.25
C SER A 187 1.16 -4.46 7.29
N LYS A 188 0.21 -4.32 8.23
CA LYS A 188 0.00 -5.26 9.34
C LYS A 188 -1.39 -5.15 9.95
N TYR A 189 -1.71 -6.09 10.82
CA TYR A 189 -2.89 -6.08 11.67
C TYR A 189 -2.48 -5.87 13.12
N TYR A 190 -3.21 -5.04 13.86
CA TYR A 190 -3.13 -4.97 15.32
C TYR A 190 -4.22 -5.86 15.93
N ILE A 191 -3.85 -6.59 16.97
CA ILE A 191 -4.75 -7.43 17.77
C ILE A 191 -4.95 -6.72 19.12
N TYR A 192 -6.14 -6.18 19.31
CA TYR A 192 -6.58 -5.63 20.58
C TYR A 192 -7.20 -6.74 21.41
N GLY A 193 -6.89 -6.80 22.70
CA GLY A 193 -7.43 -7.83 23.58
C GLY A 193 -7.45 -7.42 25.04
N GLY A 194 -8.26 -8.15 25.81
CA GLY A 194 -8.41 -7.94 27.23
C GLY A 194 -9.70 -8.55 27.77
N THR A 195 -10.00 -8.29 29.05
CA THR A 195 -11.22 -8.80 29.71
C THR A 195 -12.42 -7.86 29.56
N SER A 196 -12.22 -6.67 29.01
CA SER A 196 -13.31 -5.74 28.65
C SER A 196 -13.92 -6.12 27.30
N ILE A 197 -15.23 -5.97 27.14
CA ILE A 197 -15.97 -6.25 25.90
C ILE A 197 -15.50 -5.37 24.72
N ASP A 198 -14.97 -4.19 25.00
CA ASP A 198 -14.37 -3.28 24.02
C ASP A 198 -12.88 -3.04 24.34
N PRO A 199 -11.99 -3.96 23.94
CA PRO A 199 -10.58 -3.85 24.28
C PRO A 199 -9.93 -2.70 23.51
N THR A 200 -9.09 -1.92 24.22
CA THR A 200 -8.33 -0.80 23.66
C THR A 200 -6.82 -1.04 23.65
N THR A 201 -6.37 -2.07 24.37
CA THR A 201 -4.94 -2.40 24.49
C THR A 201 -4.53 -3.31 23.34
N VAL A 202 -3.49 -2.93 22.61
CA VAL A 202 -2.83 -3.79 21.62
C VAL A 202 -2.07 -4.87 22.37
N MET A 203 -2.46 -6.12 22.19
CA MET A 203 -1.75 -7.28 22.76
C MET A 203 -0.66 -7.81 21.83
N ASP A 204 -0.89 -7.73 20.51
CA ASP A 204 0.05 -8.24 19.51
C ASP A 204 -0.19 -7.59 18.14
N SER A 205 0.67 -7.90 17.19
CA SER A 205 0.52 -7.50 15.79
C SER A 205 0.98 -8.62 14.84
N VAL A 206 0.43 -8.61 13.63
CA VAL A 206 0.73 -9.61 12.60
C VAL A 206 0.98 -8.90 11.27
N ASN A 207 2.09 -9.19 10.60
CA ASN A 207 2.38 -8.63 9.29
C ASN A 207 1.37 -9.14 8.24
N PHE A 208 1.10 -8.30 7.25
CA PHE A 208 0.26 -8.69 6.12
C PHE A 208 0.74 -10.00 5.47
N GLY A 209 -0.21 -10.82 5.03
CA GLY A 209 0.05 -12.15 4.47
C GLY A 209 -0.25 -13.30 5.44
N SER A 210 -0.38 -13.03 6.75
CA SER A 210 -0.92 -13.97 7.73
C SER A 210 -2.29 -13.51 8.22
N ASN A 211 -3.19 -14.45 8.41
CA ASN A 211 -4.56 -14.21 8.90
C ASN A 211 -4.89 -15.04 10.15
N THR A 212 -3.85 -15.43 10.87
CA THR A 212 -3.99 -16.17 12.14
C THR A 212 -2.85 -15.82 13.10
N LYS A 213 -3.14 -15.87 14.40
CA LYS A 213 -2.17 -15.65 15.48
C LYS A 213 -2.58 -16.39 16.75
N ILE A 214 -1.62 -16.97 17.44
CA ILE A 214 -1.81 -17.52 18.80
C ILE A 214 -1.44 -16.42 19.81
N ILE A 215 -2.36 -16.12 20.70
CA ILE A 215 -2.15 -15.23 21.85
C ILE A 215 -2.00 -16.11 23.09
N SER A 216 -0.81 -16.09 23.66
CA SER A 216 -0.44 -16.90 24.85
C SER A 216 -0.45 -16.05 26.14
N GLY A 217 -0.31 -16.71 27.28
CA GLY A 217 -0.27 -16.05 28.61
C GLY A 217 -1.62 -15.62 29.13
N LEU A 218 -2.70 -16.17 28.59
CA LEU A 218 -4.04 -15.95 29.07
C LEU A 218 -4.31 -16.80 30.33
N THR A 219 -5.22 -16.34 31.17
CA THR A 219 -5.67 -17.07 32.35
C THR A 219 -6.86 -17.96 31.96
N ASN A 220 -6.77 -19.28 32.24
CA ASN A 220 -7.86 -20.20 32.02
C ASN A 220 -9.09 -19.77 32.84
N GLU A 221 -10.29 -20.12 32.38
CA GLU A 221 -11.59 -19.80 32.94
C GLU A 221 -11.90 -18.29 33.03
N THR A 222 -11.06 -17.45 32.40
CA THR A 222 -11.27 -16.01 32.28
C THR A 222 -11.70 -15.66 30.87
N ARG A 223 -12.81 -14.89 30.72
CA ARG A 223 -13.27 -14.46 29.40
C ARG A 223 -12.43 -13.33 28.87
N TYR A 224 -11.91 -13.50 27.66
CA TYR A 224 -11.20 -12.47 26.88
C TYR A 224 -12.02 -12.07 25.65
N TYR A 225 -11.85 -10.82 25.27
CA TYR A 225 -12.43 -10.23 24.08
C TYR A 225 -11.31 -9.72 23.18
N PHE A 226 -11.51 -9.88 21.86
CA PHE A 226 -10.53 -9.47 20.86
C PHE A 226 -11.20 -8.64 19.77
N LYS A 227 -10.47 -7.67 19.25
CA LYS A 227 -10.77 -6.89 18.06
C LYS A 227 -9.49 -6.77 17.21
N LEU A 228 -9.67 -6.51 15.92
CA LEU A 228 -8.56 -6.26 14.99
C LEU A 228 -8.72 -4.91 14.31
N SER A 229 -7.61 -4.28 13.96
CA SER A 229 -7.55 -3.24 12.95
C SER A 229 -6.48 -3.56 11.91
N SER A 230 -6.60 -2.98 10.72
CA SER A 230 -5.59 -3.01 9.67
C SER A 230 -4.82 -1.70 9.69
N LEU A 231 -3.50 -1.74 9.53
CA LEU A 231 -2.65 -0.58 9.30
C LEU A 231 -2.11 -0.66 7.87
N ASP A 232 -2.26 0.41 7.09
CA ASP A 232 -1.69 0.48 5.76
C ASP A 232 -0.18 0.84 5.77
N LYS A 233 0.42 0.90 4.57
CA LYS A 233 1.83 1.25 4.38
C LYS A 233 2.12 2.73 4.60
N THR A 234 1.09 3.58 4.60
CA THR A 234 1.18 5.03 4.80
C THR A 234 0.93 5.45 6.25
N GLY A 235 0.46 4.51 7.09
CA GLY A 235 0.27 4.71 8.53
C GLY A 235 -1.17 5.01 8.94
N TYR A 236 -2.14 4.86 8.06
CA TYR A 236 -3.55 4.99 8.41
C TYR A 236 -4.09 3.67 8.95
N GLU A 237 -4.80 3.75 10.06
CA GLU A 237 -5.40 2.61 10.75
C GLU A 237 -6.91 2.55 10.48
N SER A 238 -7.40 1.35 10.18
CA SER A 238 -8.83 1.09 9.96
C SER A 238 -9.65 1.24 11.24
N PRO A 239 -10.97 1.36 11.13
CA PRO A 239 -11.86 1.03 12.24
C PRO A 239 -11.57 -0.39 12.75
N LYS A 240 -11.93 -0.66 14.02
CA LYS A 240 -11.81 -2.00 14.60
C LYS A 240 -12.89 -2.94 14.05
N SER A 241 -12.58 -4.22 13.96
CA SER A 241 -13.49 -5.31 13.63
C SER A 241 -14.63 -5.46 14.64
N ASP A 242 -15.59 -6.31 14.33
CA ASP A 242 -16.47 -6.88 15.33
C ASP A 242 -15.67 -7.59 16.43
N THR A 243 -16.30 -7.77 17.60
CA THR A 243 -15.66 -8.39 18.76
C THR A 243 -15.82 -9.91 18.70
N ALA A 244 -14.72 -10.64 18.84
CA ALA A 244 -14.74 -12.06 19.19
C ALA A 244 -14.45 -12.25 20.66
N SER A 245 -15.02 -13.28 21.29
CA SER A 245 -14.70 -13.62 22.68
C SER A 245 -14.38 -15.10 22.85
N VAL A 246 -13.59 -15.40 23.87
CA VAL A 246 -13.14 -16.75 24.18
C VAL A 246 -12.88 -16.89 25.67
N VAL A 247 -13.04 -18.10 26.19
CA VAL A 247 -12.61 -18.48 27.53
C VAL A 247 -11.56 -19.57 27.36
N PRO A 248 -10.26 -19.28 27.57
CA PRO A 248 -9.23 -20.31 27.57
C PRO A 248 -9.53 -21.35 28.64
N THR A 249 -9.25 -22.61 28.34
CA THR A 249 -9.50 -23.69 29.30
C THR A 249 -8.33 -24.65 29.32
N THR A 250 -8.20 -25.40 30.41
CA THR A 250 -7.20 -26.46 30.54
C THR A 250 -7.43 -27.51 29.48
N THR A 251 -6.39 -27.91 28.75
CA THR A 251 -6.48 -29.04 27.79
C THR A 251 -6.76 -30.33 28.52
N ARG A 252 -7.57 -31.20 27.91
CA ARG A 252 -7.98 -32.48 28.48
C ARG A 252 -7.36 -33.63 27.67
N SER A 253 -7.17 -34.74 28.33
CA SER A 253 -6.93 -36.03 27.70
C SER A 253 -8.24 -36.81 27.75
N LEU A 254 -8.89 -36.97 26.60
CA LEU A 254 -10.16 -37.71 26.46
C LEU A 254 -9.83 -39.11 25.98
N THR A 255 -10.51 -40.11 26.56
CA THR A 255 -10.31 -41.53 26.22
C THR A 255 -11.51 -42.06 25.45
N VAL A 256 -11.28 -42.77 24.37
CA VAL A 256 -12.28 -43.45 23.55
C VAL A 256 -12.08 -44.97 23.65
N LYS A 257 -13.03 -45.66 24.23
CA LYS A 257 -13.05 -47.10 24.40
C LYS A 257 -14.39 -47.71 24.00
N ALA A 258 -14.36 -48.65 23.07
CA ALA A 258 -15.57 -49.28 22.57
C ALA A 258 -16.35 -50.08 23.64
N ASP A 259 -15.66 -50.52 24.72
CA ASP A 259 -16.25 -51.24 25.83
C ASP A 259 -17.02 -50.37 26.87
N GLY A 260 -17.00 -49.07 26.68
CA GLY A 260 -17.67 -48.06 27.52
C GLY A 260 -16.91 -47.74 28.81
N THR A 261 -15.69 -48.14 28.98
CA THR A 261 -14.84 -47.83 30.16
C THR A 261 -14.04 -46.52 29.99
N GLY A 262 -14.07 -45.91 28.80
CA GLY A 262 -13.46 -44.59 28.51
C GLY A 262 -14.46 -43.45 28.71
N ASP A 263 -14.02 -42.21 28.47
CA ASP A 263 -14.88 -41.01 28.51
C ASP A 263 -15.94 -41.06 27.41
N PHE A 264 -15.62 -41.68 26.27
CA PHE A 264 -16.49 -41.81 25.10
C PHE A 264 -16.36 -43.22 24.50
N THR A 265 -17.41 -43.67 23.80
CA THR A 265 -17.42 -44.89 23.01
C THR A 265 -17.19 -44.64 21.52
N SER A 266 -17.35 -43.40 21.09
CA SER A 266 -17.18 -42.91 19.70
C SER A 266 -16.11 -41.83 19.63
N ILE A 267 -15.26 -41.87 18.57
CA ILE A 267 -14.29 -40.81 18.33
C ILE A 267 -15.00 -39.50 17.98
N GLN A 268 -16.09 -39.56 17.22
CA GLN A 268 -16.81 -38.34 16.83
C GLN A 268 -17.39 -37.63 18.05
N ASP A 269 -17.95 -38.35 19.02
CA ASP A 269 -18.50 -37.75 20.26
C ASP A 269 -17.37 -37.10 21.09
N ALA A 270 -16.19 -37.75 21.13
CA ALA A 270 -15.00 -37.17 21.75
C ALA A 270 -14.54 -35.90 21.02
N ILE A 271 -14.53 -35.90 19.68
CA ILE A 271 -14.21 -34.74 18.86
C ILE A 271 -15.19 -33.61 19.10
N ASP A 272 -16.51 -33.92 19.16
CA ASP A 272 -17.57 -32.91 19.36
C ASP A 272 -17.44 -32.27 20.75
N ALA A 273 -17.08 -33.04 21.76
CA ALA A 273 -16.82 -32.57 23.12
C ALA A 273 -15.46 -31.91 23.33
N ALA A 274 -14.47 -32.17 22.46
CA ALA A 274 -13.14 -31.64 22.58
C ALA A 274 -13.06 -30.13 22.30
N ILE A 275 -12.10 -29.47 22.94
CA ILE A 275 -11.67 -28.10 22.63
C ILE A 275 -10.27 -28.12 21.97
N SER A 276 -9.88 -27.00 21.34
CA SER A 276 -8.54 -26.88 20.77
C SER A 276 -7.46 -27.05 21.82
N GLY A 277 -6.51 -27.93 21.55
CA GLY A 277 -5.43 -28.35 22.45
C GLY A 277 -5.68 -29.68 23.13
N ASP A 278 -6.91 -30.21 23.15
CA ASP A 278 -7.23 -31.51 23.72
C ASP A 278 -6.55 -32.65 22.95
N SER A 279 -6.25 -33.73 23.66
CA SER A 279 -5.77 -34.99 23.10
C SER A 279 -6.85 -36.07 23.26
N ILE A 280 -7.17 -36.78 22.21
CA ILE A 280 -8.11 -37.92 22.20
C ILE A 280 -7.29 -39.21 22.04
N TYR A 281 -7.31 -40.05 23.07
CA TYR A 281 -6.65 -41.34 23.06
C TYR A 281 -7.66 -42.44 22.74
N MET A 282 -7.41 -43.20 21.67
CA MET A 282 -8.26 -44.28 21.22
C MET A 282 -7.63 -45.63 21.52
N ASP A 283 -8.38 -46.51 22.12
CA ASP A 283 -8.00 -47.91 22.31
C ASP A 283 -8.00 -48.69 20.96
N PRO A 284 -7.36 -49.88 20.89
CA PRO A 284 -7.46 -50.73 19.71
C PRO A 284 -8.90 -50.97 19.27
N GLY A 285 -9.16 -50.84 17.98
CA GLY A 285 -10.52 -51.05 17.44
C GLY A 285 -10.69 -50.48 16.03
N SER A 286 -11.88 -50.72 15.49
CA SER A 286 -12.35 -50.09 14.25
C SER A 286 -13.40 -49.03 14.58
N TYR A 287 -13.16 -47.82 14.11
CA TYR A 287 -13.98 -46.66 14.37
C TYR A 287 -14.54 -46.08 13.08
N ASP A 288 -15.69 -45.46 13.16
CA ASP A 288 -16.36 -44.84 12.04
C ASP A 288 -15.58 -43.61 11.52
N SER A 289 -15.89 -43.15 10.31
CA SER A 289 -15.37 -41.92 9.73
C SER A 289 -15.60 -40.74 10.66
N ILE A 290 -14.64 -39.82 10.71
CA ILE A 290 -14.64 -38.67 11.59
C ILE A 290 -14.59 -37.36 10.83
N ARG A 291 -15.11 -36.32 11.46
CA ARG A 291 -15.02 -34.93 11.01
C ARG A 291 -14.52 -34.03 12.13
N VAL A 292 -13.51 -33.21 11.84
CA VAL A 292 -12.98 -32.20 12.75
C VAL A 292 -13.20 -30.83 12.11
N ASP A 293 -14.05 -30.03 12.74
CA ASP A 293 -14.39 -28.70 12.28
C ASP A 293 -13.79 -27.64 13.21
N SER A 294 -12.93 -26.76 12.66
CA SER A 294 -12.39 -25.57 13.33
C SER A 294 -11.74 -25.80 14.70
N LYS A 295 -11.21 -27.01 14.94
CA LYS A 295 -10.51 -27.40 16.18
C LYS A 295 -9.10 -27.86 15.86
N SER A 296 -8.14 -27.54 16.73
CA SER A 296 -6.76 -28.07 16.70
C SER A 296 -6.61 -29.08 17.82
N ILE A 297 -6.76 -30.37 17.52
CA ILE A 297 -6.73 -31.47 18.49
C ILE A 297 -5.73 -32.54 18.07
N GLN A 298 -5.32 -33.38 19.00
CA GLN A 298 -4.54 -34.57 18.71
C GLN A 298 -5.42 -35.82 18.87
N ILE A 299 -5.39 -36.71 17.90
CA ILE A 299 -6.03 -38.02 17.96
C ILE A 299 -4.91 -39.04 17.92
N ILE A 300 -4.80 -39.86 18.97
CA ILE A 300 -3.66 -40.74 19.23
C ILE A 300 -4.16 -42.15 19.42
N ALA A 301 -3.67 -43.10 18.58
CA ALA A 301 -3.89 -44.52 18.77
C ALA A 301 -2.90 -45.03 19.80
N GLY A 302 -3.39 -45.43 20.98
CA GLY A 302 -2.55 -45.80 22.13
C GLY A 302 -1.63 -47.01 21.92
N GLU A 303 -2.02 -47.97 21.08
CA GLU A 303 -1.24 -49.15 20.79
C GLU A 303 -0.70 -49.21 19.34
N GLY A 304 -0.71 -48.09 18.65
CA GLY A 304 -0.17 -47.92 17.30
C GLY A 304 -1.13 -48.25 16.16
N PRO A 305 -0.74 -47.92 14.92
CA PRO A 305 -1.62 -47.89 13.74
C PRO A 305 -2.03 -49.29 13.24
N THR A 306 -1.42 -50.37 13.74
CA THR A 306 -1.76 -51.73 13.35
C THR A 306 -2.97 -52.29 14.11
N LYS A 307 -3.42 -51.59 15.15
CA LYS A 307 -4.52 -52.03 16.03
C LYS A 307 -5.72 -51.12 16.07
N SER A 308 -5.59 -49.90 15.56
CA SER A 308 -6.67 -48.89 15.56
C SER A 308 -6.87 -48.34 14.15
N PHE A 309 -8.10 -48.42 13.67
CA PHE A 309 -8.49 -48.01 12.31
C PHE A 309 -9.67 -47.05 12.33
N ILE A 310 -9.60 -46.03 11.48
CA ILE A 310 -10.74 -45.23 11.14
C ILE A 310 -11.25 -45.68 9.77
N ASP A 311 -12.45 -46.31 9.77
CA ASP A 311 -13.02 -46.96 8.59
C ASP A 311 -14.06 -46.04 7.92
N ALA A 312 -13.89 -45.82 6.64
CA ALA A 312 -14.82 -45.04 5.82
C ALA A 312 -16.16 -45.74 5.61
N LYS A 313 -16.29 -47.04 5.84
CA LYS A 313 -17.52 -47.87 5.68
C LYS A 313 -18.22 -47.62 4.33
N GLY A 314 -17.48 -47.52 3.23
CA GLY A 314 -18.02 -47.24 1.90
C GLY A 314 -18.20 -45.76 1.57
N LEU A 315 -17.85 -44.84 2.45
CA LEU A 315 -17.74 -43.41 2.16
C LEU A 315 -16.43 -43.11 1.40
N THR A 316 -16.40 -42.00 0.69
CA THR A 316 -15.20 -41.58 -0.08
C THR A 316 -14.06 -41.07 0.79
N THR A 317 -14.31 -40.78 2.08
CA THR A 317 -13.34 -40.18 2.99
C THR A 317 -13.57 -40.66 4.43
N ALA A 318 -12.50 -41.18 5.06
CA ALA A 318 -12.54 -41.62 6.46
C ALA A 318 -12.32 -40.42 7.44
N VAL A 319 -11.57 -39.42 7.02
CA VAL A 319 -11.27 -38.24 7.84
C VAL A 319 -11.55 -36.97 7.06
N ILE A 320 -12.39 -36.09 7.63
CA ILE A 320 -12.68 -34.76 7.07
C ILE A 320 -12.14 -33.73 8.05
N LEU A 321 -11.22 -32.88 7.58
CA LEU A 321 -10.74 -31.72 8.30
C LEU A 321 -11.29 -30.47 7.61
N SER A 322 -12.06 -29.65 8.32
CA SER A 322 -12.65 -28.43 7.78
C SER A 322 -12.49 -27.25 8.75
N GLY A 323 -12.70 -26.03 8.26
CA GLY A 323 -12.41 -24.81 8.98
C GLY A 323 -10.91 -24.50 8.97
N TYR A 324 -10.36 -24.01 10.08
CA TYR A 324 -8.92 -23.70 10.23
C TYR A 324 -8.23 -24.66 11.23
N PRO A 325 -8.15 -25.97 10.94
CA PRO A 325 -7.53 -26.93 11.84
C PRO A 325 -5.99 -26.87 11.69
N ASN A 326 -5.40 -25.71 12.00
CA ASN A 326 -3.98 -25.44 11.71
C ASN A 326 -3.00 -26.44 12.37
N GLN A 327 -3.45 -27.29 13.28
CA GLN A 327 -2.60 -28.25 14.00
C GLN A 327 -3.34 -29.53 14.44
N THR A 328 -4.40 -29.94 13.75
CA THR A 328 -4.96 -31.27 14.04
C THR A 328 -3.98 -32.34 13.59
N ARG A 329 -3.59 -33.21 14.48
CA ARG A 329 -2.65 -34.31 14.26
C ARG A 329 -3.31 -35.65 14.57
N ILE A 330 -3.17 -36.62 13.68
CA ILE A 330 -3.55 -38.00 13.90
C ILE A 330 -2.27 -38.81 13.89
N SER A 331 -2.02 -39.54 14.95
CA SER A 331 -0.81 -40.32 15.13
C SER A 331 -1.08 -41.65 15.81
N GLY A 332 -0.26 -42.64 15.53
CA GLY A 332 -0.34 -43.93 16.15
C GLY A 332 0.87 -44.80 15.74
#